data_d665e185d8863389866ca648f1d11768
#
_entry.id   d665e185d8863389866ca648f1d11768
#
_cell.length_a   1.000
_cell.length_b   1.000
_cell.length_c   1.000
_cell.angle_alpha   90.00
_cell.angle_beta   90.00
_cell.angle_gamma   90.00
#
_symmetry.space_group_name_H-M   'P 1'
#
loop_
_entity.id
_entity.type
_entity.pdbx_description
1 polymer ?
#
loop_
_entity_poly.entity_id
_entity_poly.type
_entity_poly.pdbx_seq_one_letter_code
_entity_poly.pdbx_strand_id
1 'polypeptide(L)' 'LNCTPESSNEEIKSSFKKLVKDFHPDTIVSKGLPEEFTDFAANRFREIKESYDRIRQERGF' A
#
# COMPACT_ATOMS: atom_id res chain seq x y z
N LEU A 1 -4.12 -4.97 -1.88
CA LEU A 1 -3.74 -4.70 -3.26
C LEU A 1 -4.83 -5.18 -4.22
N ASN A 2 -5.12 -4.37 -5.22
CA ASN A 2 -6.11 -4.70 -6.25
C ASN A 2 -5.45 -5.47 -7.40
N CYS A 3 -4.66 -6.48 -7.07
CA CYS A 3 -3.95 -7.29 -8.04
C CYS A 3 -4.58 -8.67 -8.11
N THR A 4 -4.66 -9.21 -9.32
CA THR A 4 -5.12 -10.59 -9.53
C THR A 4 -3.91 -11.53 -9.52
N PRO A 5 -4.10 -12.85 -9.34
CA PRO A 5 -3.00 -13.80 -9.46
C PRO A 5 -2.30 -13.76 -10.82
N GLU A 6 -2.96 -13.20 -11.83
CA GLU A 6 -2.42 -13.08 -13.18
C GLU A 6 -1.63 -11.81 -13.42
N SER A 7 -1.65 -10.87 -12.45
CA SER A 7 -0.89 -9.63 -12.58
C SER A 7 0.61 -9.88 -12.65
N SER A 8 1.30 -9.09 -13.47
CA SER A 8 2.75 -9.19 -13.56
C SER A 8 3.40 -8.60 -12.30
N ASN A 9 4.67 -8.96 -12.06
CA ASN A 9 5.42 -8.41 -10.93
C ASN A 9 5.51 -6.89 -11.03
N GLU A 10 5.65 -6.34 -12.24
CA GLU A 10 5.71 -4.90 -12.44
C GLU A 10 4.38 -4.22 -12.08
N GLU A 11 3.26 -4.84 -12.44
CA GLU A 11 1.94 -4.33 -12.09
C GLU A 11 1.74 -4.32 -10.57
N ILE A 12 2.19 -5.37 -9.91
CA ILE A 12 2.11 -5.47 -8.45
C ILE A 12 2.96 -4.38 -7.80
N LYS A 13 4.18 -4.17 -8.28
CA LYS A 13 5.05 -3.12 -7.77
C LYS A 13 4.45 -1.73 -7.98
N SER A 14 3.88 -1.48 -9.15
CA SER A 14 3.24 -0.21 -9.46
C SER A 14 2.04 0.04 -8.56
N SER A 15 1.19 -0.97 -8.37
CA SER A 15 0.04 -0.88 -7.48
C SER A 15 0.46 -0.60 -6.06
N PHE A 16 1.51 -1.27 -5.58
CA PHE A 16 2.05 -1.06 -4.24
C PHE A 16 2.54 0.37 -4.06
N LYS A 17 3.33 0.88 -5.01
CA LYS A 17 3.85 2.25 -4.94
C LYS A 17 2.72 3.26 -4.89
N LYS A 18 1.69 3.07 -5.70
CA LYS A 18 0.54 3.97 -5.73
C LYS A 18 -0.18 3.98 -4.39
N LEU A 19 -0.45 2.80 -3.83
CA LEU A 19 -1.14 2.69 -2.55
C LEU A 19 -0.31 3.26 -1.40
N VAL A 20 1.00 3.01 -1.39
CA VAL A 20 1.91 3.58 -0.40
C VAL A 20 1.87 5.10 -0.47
N LYS A 21 1.91 5.67 -1.67
CA LYS A 21 1.87 7.11 -1.85
C LYS A 21 0.56 7.70 -1.34
N ASP A 22 -0.56 7.01 -1.62
CA ASP A 22 -1.88 7.50 -1.21
C ASP A 22 -2.09 7.43 0.30
N PHE A 23 -1.55 6.42 0.96
CA PHE A 23 -1.75 6.19 2.40
C PHE A 23 -0.55 6.53 3.25
N HIS A 24 0.51 7.10 2.67
CA HIS A 24 1.68 7.50 3.44
C HIS A 24 1.32 8.60 4.45
N PRO A 25 1.85 8.53 5.70
CA PRO A 25 1.54 9.54 6.71
C PRO A 25 1.82 10.96 6.26
N ASP A 26 2.91 11.20 5.53
CA ASP A 26 3.26 12.52 5.03
C ASP A 26 2.19 13.05 4.06
N THR A 27 1.63 12.16 3.23
CA THR A 27 0.56 12.53 2.31
C THR A 27 -0.70 12.93 3.06
N ILE A 28 -1.03 12.19 4.12
CA ILE A 28 -2.22 12.49 4.94
C ILE A 28 -2.05 13.83 5.63
N VAL A 29 -0.88 14.10 6.20
CA VAL A 29 -0.59 15.38 6.85
C VAL A 29 -0.65 16.52 5.83
N SER A 30 -0.09 16.33 4.65
CA SER A 30 -0.09 17.34 3.58
C SER A 30 -1.50 17.71 3.12
N LYS A 31 -2.41 16.75 3.16
CA LYS A 31 -3.81 17.00 2.78
C LYS A 31 -4.62 17.69 3.89
N GLY A 32 -4.03 17.84 5.07
CA GLY A 32 -4.70 18.50 6.19
C GLY A 32 -5.87 17.71 6.75
N LEU A 33 -5.83 16.39 6.65
CA LEU A 33 -6.89 15.55 7.16
C LEU A 33 -6.83 15.44 8.69
N PRO A 34 -7.98 15.23 9.37
CA PRO A 34 -8.01 15.04 10.82
C PRO A 34 -7.16 13.85 11.27
N GLU A 35 -6.73 13.89 12.55
CA GLU A 35 -5.91 12.82 13.14
C GLU A 35 -6.55 11.44 13.04
N GLU A 36 -7.88 11.38 13.08
CA GLU A 36 -8.60 10.12 12.95
C GLU A 36 -8.25 9.40 11.64
N PHE A 37 -8.06 10.18 10.57
CA PHE A 37 -7.67 9.64 9.28
C PHE A 37 -6.22 9.18 9.26
N THR A 38 -5.36 9.78 10.09
CA THR A 38 -3.95 9.37 10.20
C THR A 38 -3.86 7.94 10.72
N ASP A 39 -4.63 7.61 11.76
CA ASP A 39 -4.64 6.24 12.31
C ASP A 39 -5.19 5.25 11.29
N PHE A 40 -6.27 5.61 10.62
CA PHE A 40 -6.86 4.78 9.57
C PHE A 40 -5.84 4.53 8.45
N ALA A 41 -5.18 5.58 7.99
CA ALA A 41 -4.19 5.48 6.93
C ALA A 41 -2.99 4.63 7.34
N ALA A 42 -2.54 4.76 8.59
CA ALA A 42 -1.44 3.95 9.11
C ALA A 42 -1.79 2.46 9.13
N ASN A 43 -3.01 2.13 9.54
CA ASN A 43 -3.48 0.75 9.55
C ASN A 43 -3.57 0.17 8.13
N ARG A 44 -4.10 0.96 7.19
CA ARG A 44 -4.17 0.54 5.79
C ARG A 44 -2.78 0.37 5.18
N PHE A 45 -1.88 1.28 5.50
CA PHE A 45 -0.49 1.20 5.02
C PHE A 45 0.15 -0.12 5.47
N ARG A 46 -0.07 -0.49 6.74
CA ARG A 46 0.45 -1.75 7.27
C ARG A 46 -0.13 -2.96 6.54
N GLU A 47 -1.44 -2.97 6.33
CA GLU A 47 -2.11 -4.06 5.60
C GLU A 47 -1.57 -4.20 4.18
N ILE A 48 -1.39 -3.08 3.51
CA ILE A 48 -0.87 -3.04 2.14
C ILE A 48 0.56 -3.60 2.11
N LYS A 49 1.39 -3.20 3.07
CA LYS A 49 2.76 -3.67 3.17
C LYS A 49 2.83 -5.17 3.44
N GLU A 50 2.01 -5.67 4.36
CA GLU A 50 1.95 -7.09 4.66
C GLU A 50 1.50 -7.91 3.46
N SER A 51 0.49 -7.44 2.74
CA SER A 51 0.00 -8.09 1.53
C SER A 51 1.09 -8.14 0.46
N TYR A 52 1.81 -7.04 0.28
CA TYR A 52 2.89 -6.96 -0.69
C TYR A 52 4.03 -7.92 -0.33
N ASP A 53 4.41 -7.97 0.96
CA ASP A 53 5.47 -8.86 1.41
C ASP A 53 5.10 -10.32 1.18
N ARG A 54 3.83 -10.68 1.41
CA ARG A 54 3.35 -12.04 1.17
C ARG A 54 3.45 -12.40 -0.31
N ILE A 55 3.02 -11.48 -1.19
CA ILE A 55 3.08 -11.69 -2.64
C ILE A 55 4.54 -11.85 -3.08
N ARG A 56 5.43 -11.04 -2.55
CA ARG A 56 6.86 -11.15 -2.85
C ARG A 56 7.42 -12.52 -2.47
N GLN A 57 7.06 -13.03 -1.30
CA GLN A 57 7.51 -14.34 -0.85
C GLN A 57 6.98 -15.45 -1.74
N GLU A 58 5.71 -15.37 -2.13
CA GLU A 58 5.11 -16.37 -2.99
C GLU A 58 5.68 -16.36 -4.40
N ARG A 59 6.02 -15.19 -4.93
CA ARG A 59 6.55 -15.02 -6.28
C ARG A 59 8.07 -15.03 -6.35
N GLY A 60 8.75 -14.81 -5.23
CA GLY A 60 10.21 -14.85 -5.17
C GLY A 60 10.90 -13.63 -5.76
N PHE A 61 10.29 -12.43 -5.65
CA PHE A 61 10.97 -11.22 -6.12
C PHE A 61 11.19 -10.18 -5.02
#